data_3af76e14497a7b1c206ad9f263f7fdea
#
_entry.id   3af76e14497a7b1c206ad9f263f7fdea
#
_cell.length_a   1.000
_cell.length_b   1.000
_cell.length_c   1.000
_cell.angle_alpha   90.00
_cell.angle_beta   90.00
_cell.angle_gamma   90.00
#
_symmetry.space_group_name_H-M   'P 1'
#
loop_
_entity.id
_entity.type
_entity.pdbx_description
1 polymer ?
#
loop_
_entity_poly.entity_id
_entity_poly.type
_entity_poly.pdbx_seq_one_letter_code
_entity_poly.pdbx_strand_id
1 'polypeptide(L)'
;MSGGPAGPADPADPLRAFISRSLRTDVSEVSERIIRDTTDGEIDRVTFTEDGRRRSLIISRVPHTDALEVRLLPHLARKCAEVPRVHARGIPPATARGWPWLLIEDLLDAPQCDDPLAVVRAKAAVELAVAADGPALAALGVPHRPSTGVLARWPAGLVHGAFGRSSAVRAERGTVLVGWRRAFVGCALLDVATLAVDAAVPPASLFAAYGAAIGRPVDPELVVAAMEASGSMTGPSRVGDRGGSAVEESPGSTGQGSG
;
A
#
# COMPACT_ATOMS: atom_id res chain seq x y z
N MET A 1 28.26 -38.46 -7.46
CA MET A 1 26.91 -37.94 -7.44
C MET A 1 26.74 -37.07 -8.68
N SER A 2 26.14 -37.65 -9.72
CA SER A 2 25.93 -36.97 -11.01
C SER A 2 24.70 -36.05 -10.91
N GLY A 3 24.94 -34.76 -10.89
CA GLY A 3 23.88 -33.77 -11.15
C GLY A 3 23.59 -33.77 -12.65
N GLY A 4 22.45 -34.34 -13.03
CA GLY A 4 22.00 -34.26 -14.42
C GLY A 4 21.77 -32.79 -14.82
N PRO A 5 22.01 -32.44 -16.10
CA PRO A 5 21.71 -31.12 -16.60
C PRO A 5 20.19 -30.84 -16.45
N ALA A 6 19.86 -29.67 -15.91
CA ALA A 6 18.49 -29.19 -15.90
C ALA A 6 17.92 -29.25 -17.32
N GLY A 7 16.83 -29.98 -17.50
CA GLY A 7 16.17 -30.10 -18.78
C GLY A 7 15.77 -28.73 -19.32
N PRO A 8 15.58 -28.56 -20.64
CA PRO A 8 15.14 -27.30 -21.22
C PRO A 8 13.83 -26.91 -20.58
N ALA A 9 13.78 -25.68 -20.07
CA ALA A 9 12.62 -25.13 -19.42
C ALA A 9 11.40 -25.20 -20.34
N ASP A 10 10.28 -25.71 -19.81
CA ASP A 10 9.02 -25.84 -20.52
C ASP A 10 8.61 -24.46 -21.08
N PRO A 11 8.49 -24.27 -22.40
CA PRO A 11 8.09 -22.99 -23.01
C PRO A 11 6.64 -22.59 -22.68
N ALA A 12 5.92 -23.43 -21.96
CA ALA A 12 4.48 -23.27 -21.70
C ALA A 12 4.13 -22.66 -20.33
N ASP A 13 5.10 -22.21 -19.50
CA ASP A 13 4.76 -21.54 -18.24
C ASP A 13 4.31 -20.08 -18.50
N PRO A 14 2.99 -19.79 -18.46
CA PRO A 14 2.46 -18.46 -18.75
C PRO A 14 2.93 -17.42 -17.73
N LEU A 15 3.16 -17.82 -16.48
CA LEU A 15 3.65 -16.93 -15.43
C LEU A 15 5.10 -16.51 -15.71
N ARG A 16 5.95 -17.46 -16.07
CA ARG A 16 7.34 -17.18 -16.47
C ARG A 16 7.39 -16.21 -17.66
N ALA A 17 6.62 -16.48 -18.69
CA ALA A 17 6.54 -15.62 -19.87
C ALA A 17 6.01 -14.21 -19.51
N PHE A 18 5.07 -14.10 -18.59
CA PHE A 18 4.57 -12.83 -18.08
C PHE A 18 5.64 -12.05 -17.32
N ILE A 19 6.35 -12.69 -16.39
CA ILE A 19 7.42 -12.05 -15.60
C ILE A 19 8.57 -11.62 -16.50
N SER A 20 9.06 -12.50 -17.40
CA SER A 20 10.14 -12.16 -18.34
C SER A 20 9.81 -10.95 -19.19
N ARG A 21 8.59 -10.88 -19.74
CA ARG A 21 8.14 -9.70 -20.51
C ARG A 21 8.05 -8.43 -19.67
N SER A 22 7.56 -8.54 -18.44
CA SER A 22 7.39 -7.40 -17.53
C SER A 22 8.71 -6.80 -17.11
N LEU A 23 9.72 -7.64 -16.89
CA LEU A 23 11.07 -7.23 -16.48
C LEU A 23 12.00 -6.98 -17.68
N ARG A 24 11.61 -7.42 -18.89
CA ARG A 24 12.42 -7.38 -20.12
C ARG A 24 13.74 -8.15 -19.98
N THR A 25 13.70 -9.28 -19.26
CA THR A 25 14.82 -10.18 -19.01
C THR A 25 14.34 -11.61 -18.94
N ASP A 26 15.22 -12.57 -19.20
CA ASP A 26 14.88 -13.97 -18.99
C ASP A 26 14.92 -14.32 -17.51
N VAL A 27 13.89 -15.05 -17.08
CA VAL A 27 13.80 -15.57 -15.71
C VAL A 27 13.61 -17.10 -15.74
N SER A 28 14.03 -17.74 -14.67
CA SER A 28 13.87 -19.18 -14.47
C SER A 28 13.32 -19.47 -13.07
N GLU A 29 12.98 -20.73 -12.78
CA GLU A 29 12.54 -21.20 -11.47
C GLU A 29 11.41 -20.34 -10.89
N VAL A 30 10.42 -20.01 -11.72
CA VAL A 30 9.29 -19.15 -11.30
C VAL A 30 8.33 -19.95 -10.44
N SER A 31 7.94 -19.40 -9.30
CA SER A 31 6.90 -19.94 -8.43
C SER A 31 6.04 -18.83 -7.87
N GLU A 32 4.75 -19.11 -7.67
CA GLU A 32 3.76 -18.19 -7.12
C GLU A 32 3.26 -18.74 -5.79
N ARG A 33 3.06 -17.83 -4.84
CA ARG A 33 2.46 -18.14 -3.54
C ARG A 33 1.43 -17.08 -3.19
N ILE A 34 0.21 -17.51 -2.99
CA ILE A 34 -0.87 -16.65 -2.48
C ILE A 34 -0.53 -16.24 -1.04
N ILE A 35 -0.47 -14.95 -0.79
CA ILE A 35 -0.25 -14.36 0.54
C ILE A 35 -1.57 -13.95 1.16
N ARG A 36 -2.48 -13.40 0.33
CA ARG A 36 -3.81 -13.00 0.75
C ARG A 36 -4.78 -13.15 -0.42
N ASP A 37 -5.91 -13.76 -0.14
CA ASP A 37 -7.05 -13.86 -1.05
C ASP A 37 -8.31 -13.46 -0.27
N THR A 38 -8.91 -12.35 -0.65
CA THR A 38 -10.10 -11.80 0.00
C THR A 38 -11.01 -11.13 -1.05
N THR A 39 -12.23 -10.79 -0.67
CA THR A 39 -13.15 -10.02 -1.51
C THR A 39 -12.59 -8.64 -1.90
N ASP A 40 -11.66 -8.10 -1.10
CA ASP A 40 -11.07 -6.77 -1.30
C ASP A 40 -9.77 -6.81 -2.12
N GLY A 41 -9.34 -8.00 -2.55
CA GLY A 41 -8.18 -8.17 -3.41
C GLY A 41 -7.34 -9.39 -3.07
N GLU A 42 -6.44 -9.70 -3.99
CA GLU A 42 -5.52 -10.81 -3.95
C GLU A 42 -4.08 -10.28 -3.97
N ILE A 43 -3.22 -10.88 -3.18
CA ILE A 43 -1.79 -10.57 -3.14
C ILE A 43 -1.03 -11.87 -3.27
N ASP A 44 -0.24 -11.97 -4.34
CA ASP A 44 0.65 -13.09 -4.59
C ASP A 44 2.09 -12.65 -4.55
N ARG A 45 2.94 -13.47 -3.94
CA ARG A 45 4.38 -13.34 -4.07
C ARG A 45 4.86 -14.26 -5.17
N VAL A 46 5.51 -13.67 -6.17
CA VAL A 46 6.19 -14.43 -7.23
C VAL A 46 7.68 -14.42 -6.95
N THR A 47 8.27 -15.60 -6.85
CA THR A 47 9.73 -15.76 -6.74
C THR A 47 10.29 -16.34 -8.03
N PHE A 48 11.47 -15.90 -8.43
CA PHE A 48 12.13 -16.32 -9.66
C PHE A 48 13.65 -16.17 -9.55
N THR A 49 14.38 -16.77 -10.47
CA THR A 49 15.82 -16.59 -10.61
C THR A 49 16.12 -15.73 -11.84
N GLU A 50 16.86 -14.63 -11.63
CA GLU A 50 17.36 -13.72 -12.65
C GLU A 50 18.88 -13.60 -12.49
N ASP A 51 19.64 -13.87 -13.55
CA ASP A 51 21.12 -13.85 -13.52
C ASP A 51 21.73 -14.69 -12.37
N GLY A 52 21.14 -15.85 -12.09
CA GLY A 52 21.55 -16.75 -11.01
C GLY A 52 21.21 -16.26 -9.60
N ARG A 53 20.46 -15.17 -9.45
CA ARG A 53 20.04 -14.62 -8.16
C ARG A 53 18.54 -14.81 -7.97
N ARG A 54 18.17 -15.33 -6.81
CA ARG A 54 16.76 -15.43 -6.42
C ARG A 54 16.20 -14.04 -6.07
N ARG A 55 15.07 -13.71 -6.68
CA ARG A 55 14.34 -12.46 -6.48
C ARG A 55 12.87 -12.73 -6.22
N SER A 56 12.16 -11.72 -5.71
CA SER A 56 10.71 -11.76 -5.55
C SER A 56 10.06 -10.44 -5.93
N LEU A 57 8.81 -10.55 -6.38
CA LEU A 57 7.90 -9.44 -6.67
C LEU A 57 6.51 -9.76 -6.11
N ILE A 58 5.70 -8.74 -5.99
CA ILE A 58 4.30 -8.86 -5.60
C ILE A 58 3.40 -8.59 -6.80
N ILE A 59 2.46 -9.50 -7.03
CA ILE A 59 1.28 -9.23 -7.86
C ILE A 59 0.15 -8.84 -6.91
N SER A 60 -0.31 -7.60 -7.01
CA SER A 60 -1.49 -7.11 -6.28
C SER A 60 -2.65 -6.99 -7.26
N ARG A 61 -3.75 -7.70 -7.01
CA ARG A 61 -5.00 -7.64 -7.78
C ARG A 61 -6.08 -7.02 -6.91
N VAL A 62 -6.85 -6.11 -7.47
CA VAL A 62 -7.90 -5.38 -6.74
C VAL A 62 -9.19 -5.33 -7.55
N PRO A 63 -10.37 -5.26 -6.91
CA PRO A 63 -11.62 -5.02 -7.62
C PRO A 63 -11.57 -3.74 -8.46
N HIS A 64 -12.36 -3.68 -9.52
CA HIS A 64 -12.44 -2.48 -10.40
C HIS A 64 -12.82 -1.21 -9.64
N THR A 65 -13.62 -1.32 -8.58
CA THR A 65 -13.99 -0.22 -7.69
C THR A 65 -12.79 0.39 -6.96
N ASP A 66 -11.73 -0.41 -6.72
CA ASP A 66 -10.54 -0.03 -5.94
C ASP A 66 -9.30 0.16 -6.81
N ALA A 67 -9.49 0.29 -8.13
CA ALA A 67 -8.39 0.39 -9.09
C ALA A 67 -7.58 1.71 -9.01
N LEU A 68 -7.85 2.59 -8.03
CA LEU A 68 -7.12 3.84 -7.89
C LEU A 68 -5.60 3.61 -7.74
N GLU A 69 -5.19 2.71 -6.86
CA GLU A 69 -3.78 2.42 -6.64
C GLU A 69 -3.09 1.91 -7.91
N VAL A 70 -3.78 1.07 -8.70
CA VAL A 70 -3.26 0.55 -9.98
C VAL A 70 -3.00 1.66 -11.00
N ARG A 71 -3.76 2.75 -10.95
CA ARG A 71 -3.55 3.92 -11.81
C ARG A 71 -2.52 4.89 -11.24
N LEU A 72 -2.58 5.15 -9.93
CA LEU A 72 -1.79 6.17 -9.24
C LEU A 72 -0.33 5.74 -9.00
N LEU A 73 -0.12 4.53 -8.46
CA LEU A 73 1.22 4.10 -8.04
C LEU A 73 2.26 4.12 -9.16
N PRO A 74 1.96 3.71 -10.41
CA PRO A 74 2.91 3.86 -11.53
C PRO A 74 3.26 5.32 -11.85
N HIS A 75 2.36 6.25 -11.58
CA HIS A 75 2.63 7.69 -11.74
C HIS A 75 3.60 8.18 -10.67
N LEU A 76 3.35 7.83 -9.41
CA LEU A 76 4.22 8.19 -8.29
C LEU A 76 5.61 7.56 -8.43
N ALA A 77 5.70 6.27 -8.76
CA ALA A 77 6.95 5.52 -8.87
C ALA A 77 7.91 6.06 -9.96
N ARG A 78 7.40 6.81 -10.95
CA ARG A 78 8.24 7.52 -11.92
C ARG A 78 8.84 8.81 -11.40
N LYS A 79 8.33 9.35 -10.29
CA LYS A 79 8.66 10.68 -9.79
C LYS A 79 9.42 10.67 -8.47
N CYS A 80 9.24 9.65 -7.65
CA CYS A 80 9.86 9.59 -6.34
C CYS A 80 10.22 8.15 -5.94
N ALA A 81 11.23 8.04 -5.09
CA ALA A 81 11.73 6.74 -4.59
C ALA A 81 10.99 6.26 -3.35
N GLU A 82 10.18 7.11 -2.74
CA GLU A 82 9.46 6.88 -1.49
C GLU A 82 8.18 6.06 -1.66
N VAL A 83 7.98 5.46 -2.83
CA VAL A 83 6.90 4.51 -3.11
C VAL A 83 7.45 3.21 -3.72
N PRO A 84 6.70 2.08 -3.69
CA PRO A 84 7.16 0.84 -4.30
C PRO A 84 7.49 1.01 -5.78
N ARG A 85 8.55 0.35 -6.24
CA ARG A 85 8.85 0.27 -7.68
C ARG A 85 7.74 -0.49 -8.38
N VAL A 86 7.30 0.00 -9.53
CA VAL A 86 6.29 -0.65 -10.37
C VAL A 86 6.97 -1.18 -11.63
N HIS A 87 6.86 -2.49 -11.86
CA HIS A 87 7.42 -3.17 -13.01
C HIS A 87 6.42 -3.30 -14.15
N ALA A 88 5.15 -3.57 -13.81
CA ALA A 88 4.07 -3.68 -14.79
C ALA A 88 2.72 -3.42 -14.15
N ARG A 89 1.71 -3.15 -14.98
CA ARG A 89 0.31 -3.03 -14.57
C ARG A 89 -0.62 -3.49 -15.68
N GLY A 90 -1.85 -3.86 -15.31
CA GLY A 90 -2.93 -4.09 -16.24
C GLY A 90 -4.27 -3.66 -15.65
N ILE A 91 -5.10 -3.07 -16.50
CA ILE A 91 -6.48 -2.70 -16.17
C ILE A 91 -7.36 -3.32 -17.26
N PRO A 92 -7.83 -4.57 -17.07
CA PRO A 92 -8.75 -5.20 -18.00
C PRO A 92 -10.06 -4.40 -18.05
N PRO A 93 -10.82 -4.44 -19.17
CA PRO A 93 -12.15 -3.86 -19.22
C PRO A 93 -13.03 -4.44 -18.10
N ALA A 94 -13.92 -3.63 -17.53
CA ALA A 94 -14.81 -4.06 -16.43
C ALA A 94 -15.74 -5.24 -16.84
N THR A 95 -15.95 -5.42 -18.15
CA THR A 95 -16.70 -6.54 -18.73
C THR A 95 -15.86 -7.81 -18.92
N ALA A 96 -14.53 -7.72 -18.83
CA ALA A 96 -13.66 -8.88 -18.95
C ALA A 96 -13.56 -9.62 -17.60
N ARG A 97 -13.31 -10.93 -17.68
CA ARG A 97 -12.91 -11.69 -16.49
C ARG A 97 -11.50 -11.27 -16.09
N GLY A 98 -11.35 -10.82 -14.84
CA GLY A 98 -10.06 -10.42 -14.26
C GLY A 98 -10.10 -9.05 -13.60
N TRP A 99 -9.27 -8.88 -12.60
CA TRP A 99 -9.15 -7.65 -11.83
C TRP A 99 -7.99 -6.80 -12.35
N PRO A 100 -8.04 -5.47 -12.15
CA PRO A 100 -6.88 -4.61 -12.24
C PRO A 100 -5.75 -5.11 -11.36
N TRP A 101 -4.50 -5.05 -11.88
CA TRP A 101 -3.34 -5.60 -11.17
C TRP A 101 -2.10 -4.73 -11.31
N LEU A 102 -1.21 -4.89 -10.34
CA LEU A 102 0.14 -4.32 -10.30
C LEU A 102 1.17 -5.43 -10.09
N LEU A 103 2.30 -5.34 -10.79
CA LEU A 103 3.52 -6.07 -10.47
C LEU A 103 4.50 -5.08 -9.84
N ILE A 104 4.76 -5.23 -8.55
CA ILE A 104 5.52 -4.27 -7.75
C ILE A 104 6.66 -4.95 -6.98
N GLU A 105 7.57 -4.14 -6.51
CA GLU A 105 8.62 -4.51 -5.57
C GLU A 105 8.06 -5.29 -4.37
N ASP A 106 8.74 -6.37 -3.98
CA ASP A 106 8.39 -7.14 -2.78
C ASP A 106 8.93 -6.46 -1.52
N LEU A 107 8.04 -5.88 -0.76
CA LEU A 107 8.31 -5.22 0.51
C LEU A 107 7.59 -5.91 1.69
N LEU A 108 7.03 -7.11 1.49
CA LEU A 108 6.24 -7.79 2.53
C LEU A 108 7.05 -8.15 3.78
N ASP A 109 8.33 -8.47 3.58
CA ASP A 109 9.24 -8.81 4.70
C ASP A 109 10.09 -7.60 5.13
N ALA A 110 9.91 -6.43 4.51
CA ALA A 110 10.57 -5.22 4.93
C ALA A 110 10.05 -4.79 6.31
N PRO A 111 10.94 -4.45 7.26
CA PRO A 111 10.51 -4.01 8.58
C PRO A 111 9.71 -2.72 8.48
N GLN A 112 8.71 -2.58 9.34
CA GLN A 112 7.97 -1.34 9.50
C GLN A 112 8.95 -0.19 9.83
N CYS A 113 8.68 1.01 9.31
CA CYS A 113 9.48 2.18 9.67
C CYS A 113 9.04 2.73 11.03
N ASP A 114 9.88 2.56 12.05
CA ASP A 114 9.59 2.98 13.42
C ASP A 114 9.96 4.45 13.69
N ASP A 115 10.57 5.15 12.73
CA ASP A 115 10.88 6.58 12.83
C ASP A 115 9.76 7.43 12.19
N PRO A 116 8.84 8.03 12.99
CA PRO A 116 7.77 8.85 12.46
C PRO A 116 8.26 10.10 11.71
N LEU A 117 9.44 10.60 12.05
CA LEU A 117 10.02 11.74 11.34
C LEU A 117 10.50 11.35 9.94
N ALA A 118 11.05 10.14 9.79
CA ALA A 118 11.39 9.61 8.47
C ALA A 118 10.14 9.37 7.61
N VAL A 119 9.06 8.87 8.23
CA VAL A 119 7.76 8.67 7.55
C VAL A 119 7.18 10.00 7.05
N VAL A 120 7.19 11.03 7.88
CA VAL A 120 6.71 12.37 7.49
C VAL A 120 7.55 12.97 6.38
N ARG A 121 8.89 12.81 6.41
CA ARG A 121 9.76 13.31 5.33
C ARG A 121 9.51 12.58 4.02
N ALA A 122 9.31 11.27 4.06
CA ALA A 122 8.94 10.48 2.88
C ALA A 122 7.61 10.96 2.29
N LYS A 123 6.60 11.25 3.15
CA LYS A 123 5.32 11.82 2.72
C LYS A 123 5.49 13.17 2.04
N ALA A 124 6.29 14.06 2.63
CA ALA A 124 6.59 15.36 2.05
C ALA A 124 7.28 15.23 0.67
N ALA A 125 8.22 14.29 0.53
CA ALA A 125 8.91 14.04 -0.73
C ALA A 125 7.94 13.60 -1.84
N VAL A 126 7.01 12.65 -1.53
CA VAL A 126 5.97 12.24 -2.48
C VAL A 126 5.09 13.42 -2.90
N GLU A 127 4.67 14.24 -1.94
CA GLU A 127 3.81 15.40 -2.21
C GLU A 127 4.50 16.43 -3.11
N LEU A 128 5.75 16.78 -2.81
CA LEU A 128 6.55 17.68 -3.62
C LEU A 128 6.76 17.17 -5.03
N ALA A 129 7.00 15.86 -5.19
CA ALA A 129 7.20 15.24 -6.49
C ALA A 129 5.98 15.35 -7.41
N VAL A 130 4.76 15.53 -6.86
CA VAL A 130 3.51 15.63 -7.62
C VAL A 130 2.79 16.98 -7.43
N ALA A 131 3.41 17.96 -6.79
CA ALA A 131 2.80 19.25 -6.48
C ALA A 131 2.22 19.99 -7.71
N ALA A 132 2.83 19.82 -8.88
CA ALA A 132 2.37 20.41 -10.13
C ALA A 132 1.43 19.51 -10.94
N ASP A 133 1.10 18.32 -10.46
CA ASP A 133 0.42 17.27 -11.24
C ASP A 133 -1.11 17.27 -11.12
N GLY A 134 -1.73 18.33 -10.63
CA GLY A 134 -3.18 18.38 -10.42
C GLY A 134 -4.02 17.83 -11.59
N PRO A 135 -3.80 18.28 -12.84
CA PRO A 135 -4.51 17.73 -14.00
C PRO A 135 -4.24 16.24 -14.24
N ALA A 136 -3.00 15.78 -14.05
CA ALA A 136 -2.64 14.37 -14.20
C ALA A 136 -3.27 13.49 -13.13
N LEU A 137 -3.29 13.94 -11.87
CA LEU A 137 -3.97 13.25 -10.78
C LEU A 137 -5.47 13.12 -11.01
N ALA A 138 -6.12 14.20 -11.51
CA ALA A 138 -7.52 14.17 -11.89
C ALA A 138 -7.79 13.18 -13.03
N ALA A 139 -6.94 13.15 -14.07
CA ALA A 139 -7.05 12.20 -15.17
C ALA A 139 -6.86 10.73 -14.72
N LEU A 140 -6.11 10.49 -13.66
CA LEU A 140 -5.97 9.19 -13.02
C LEU A 140 -7.18 8.80 -12.16
N GLY A 141 -8.14 9.71 -11.97
CA GLY A 141 -9.33 9.51 -11.15
C GLY A 141 -9.04 9.63 -9.64
N VAL A 142 -8.01 10.39 -9.25
CA VAL A 142 -7.76 10.71 -7.85
C VAL A 142 -8.88 11.65 -7.37
N PRO A 143 -9.67 11.28 -6.34
CA PRO A 143 -10.74 12.11 -5.86
C PRO A 143 -10.22 13.45 -5.33
N HIS A 144 -10.96 14.52 -5.56
CA HIS A 144 -10.72 15.82 -4.93
C HIS A 144 -11.66 16.01 -3.74
N ARG A 145 -11.11 16.26 -2.56
CA ARG A 145 -11.85 16.54 -1.32
C ARG A 145 -11.44 17.90 -0.81
N PRO A 146 -12.18 18.96 -1.15
CA PRO A 146 -11.84 20.31 -0.74
C PRO A 146 -11.89 20.43 0.78
N SER A 147 -10.90 21.10 1.32
CA SER A 147 -10.84 21.42 2.74
C SER A 147 -11.73 22.62 3.05
N THR A 148 -12.28 22.67 4.26
CA THR A 148 -13.12 23.76 4.74
C THR A 148 -12.50 24.44 5.97
N GLY A 149 -13.01 25.60 6.35
CA GLY A 149 -12.56 26.33 7.54
C GLY A 149 -11.07 26.66 7.49
N VAL A 150 -10.39 26.50 8.62
CA VAL A 150 -8.95 26.81 8.78
C VAL A 150 -8.09 25.96 7.84
N LEU A 151 -8.44 24.69 7.61
CA LEU A 151 -7.67 23.80 6.73
C LEU A 151 -7.67 24.23 5.26
N ALA A 152 -8.65 25.06 4.83
CA ALA A 152 -8.66 25.61 3.48
C ALA A 152 -7.51 26.61 3.21
N ARG A 153 -6.85 27.11 4.26
CA ARG A 153 -5.66 27.97 4.16
C ARG A 153 -4.40 27.21 3.76
N TRP A 154 -4.43 25.86 3.89
CA TRP A 154 -3.33 25.01 3.45
C TRP A 154 -3.54 24.62 1.99
N PRO A 155 -2.50 24.64 1.14
CA PRO A 155 -2.63 24.21 -0.25
C PRO A 155 -3.11 22.76 -0.34
N ALA A 156 -3.95 22.49 -1.33
CA ALA A 156 -4.31 21.12 -1.64
C ALA A 156 -3.09 20.35 -2.16
N GLY A 157 -2.86 19.18 -1.59
CA GLY A 157 -1.79 18.25 -1.96
C GLY A 157 -2.31 16.83 -2.04
N LEU A 158 -1.44 15.89 -2.39
CA LEU A 158 -1.80 14.47 -2.40
C LEU A 158 -1.86 13.94 -0.97
N VAL A 159 -3.02 13.50 -0.54
CA VAL A 159 -3.28 12.84 0.75
C VAL A 159 -3.25 11.34 0.53
N HIS A 160 -2.60 10.60 1.41
CA HIS A 160 -2.56 9.13 1.39
C HIS A 160 -3.93 8.52 1.76
N GLY A 161 -4.61 9.14 2.72
CA GLY A 161 -5.98 8.81 3.11
C GLY A 161 -6.14 7.60 4.03
N ALA A 162 -5.04 6.92 4.36
CA ALA A 162 -4.96 5.85 5.37
C ALA A 162 -3.54 5.85 5.98
N PHE A 163 -3.03 7.04 6.31
CA PHE A 163 -1.66 7.24 6.71
C PHE A 163 -1.44 6.90 8.18
N GLY A 164 -0.46 6.06 8.45
CA GLY A 164 -0.10 5.63 9.79
C GLY A 164 1.22 4.86 9.77
N ARG A 165 1.63 4.32 10.90
CA ARG A 165 2.88 3.54 11.00
C ARG A 165 2.89 2.34 10.04
N SER A 166 1.76 1.66 9.87
CA SER A 166 1.64 0.51 8.97
C SER A 166 1.74 0.86 7.48
N SER A 167 1.65 2.17 7.13
CA SER A 167 1.78 2.66 5.76
C SER A 167 3.22 2.87 5.32
N ALA A 168 4.21 2.61 6.18
CA ALA A 168 5.62 2.88 5.90
C ALA A 168 6.50 1.69 6.26
N VAL A 169 7.36 1.31 5.34
CA VAL A 169 8.36 0.26 5.53
C VAL A 169 9.77 0.80 5.30
N ARG A 170 10.77 0.16 5.91
CA ARG A 170 12.17 0.48 5.73
C ARG A 170 12.74 -0.43 4.64
N ALA A 171 12.97 0.12 3.46
CA ALA A 171 13.69 -0.53 2.38
C ALA A 171 15.18 -0.11 2.39
N GLU A 172 16.02 -0.78 1.60
CA GLU A 172 17.45 -0.42 1.47
C GLU A 172 17.66 1.03 1.03
N ARG A 173 16.76 1.57 0.19
CA ARG A 173 16.81 2.95 -0.30
C ARG A 173 16.19 3.99 0.64
N GLY A 174 15.71 3.59 1.80
CA GLY A 174 15.07 4.46 2.79
C GLY A 174 13.63 4.09 3.09
N THR A 175 12.85 5.06 3.57
CA THR A 175 11.44 4.88 3.91
C THR A 175 10.58 4.85 2.66
N VAL A 176 9.75 3.80 2.53
CA VAL A 176 8.82 3.60 1.41
C VAL A 176 7.40 3.57 1.93
N LEU A 177 6.53 4.38 1.32
CA LEU A 177 5.11 4.47 1.66
C LEU A 177 4.28 3.53 0.78
N VAL A 178 3.45 2.70 1.41
CA VAL A 178 2.63 1.66 0.77
C VAL A 178 1.14 1.87 1.04
N GLY A 179 0.25 1.31 0.20
CA GLY A 179 -1.19 1.31 0.45
C GLY A 179 -1.93 2.57 0.00
N TRP A 180 -1.73 3.04 -1.21
CA TRP A 180 -2.29 4.27 -1.79
C TRP A 180 -3.75 4.17 -2.28
N ARG A 181 -4.48 3.14 -1.87
CA ARG A 181 -5.87 2.90 -2.32
C ARG A 181 -6.85 4.02 -1.99
N ARG A 182 -6.64 4.71 -0.86
CA ARG A 182 -7.53 5.75 -0.34
C ARG A 182 -7.05 7.16 -0.64
N ALA A 183 -6.05 7.29 -1.52
CA ALA A 183 -5.48 8.59 -1.85
C ALA A 183 -6.51 9.56 -2.44
N PHE A 184 -6.36 10.82 -2.12
CA PHE A 184 -7.16 11.92 -2.65
C PHE A 184 -6.36 13.22 -2.68
N VAL A 185 -6.84 14.22 -3.40
CA VAL A 185 -6.29 15.58 -3.36
C VAL A 185 -7.06 16.39 -2.31
N GLY A 186 -6.36 16.95 -1.33
CA GLY A 186 -6.95 17.68 -0.21
C GLY A 186 -5.89 18.27 0.72
N CYS A 187 -6.24 18.51 2.00
CA CYS A 187 -5.27 19.00 2.98
C CYS A 187 -4.35 17.89 3.47
N ALA A 188 -3.09 17.91 3.02
CA ALA A 188 -2.13 16.87 3.36
C ALA A 188 -1.71 16.85 4.84
N LEU A 189 -2.02 17.90 5.62
CA LEU A 189 -1.85 17.91 7.07
C LEU A 189 -2.67 16.83 7.78
N LEU A 190 -3.74 16.32 7.15
CA LEU A 190 -4.55 15.23 7.69
C LEU A 190 -3.74 13.92 7.84
N ASP A 191 -2.86 13.63 6.91
CA ASP A 191 -1.96 12.48 7.02
C ASP A 191 -1.00 12.66 8.21
N VAL A 192 -0.41 13.85 8.37
CA VAL A 192 0.52 14.14 9.49
C VAL A 192 -0.21 14.00 10.83
N ALA A 193 -1.45 14.50 10.92
CA ALA A 193 -2.28 14.38 12.12
C ALA A 193 -2.62 12.91 12.44
N THR A 194 -3.00 12.13 11.43
CA THR A 194 -3.28 10.69 11.60
C THR A 194 -2.05 9.94 12.10
N LEU A 195 -0.88 10.23 11.54
CA LEU A 195 0.38 9.63 12.00
C LEU A 195 0.71 10.04 13.44
N ALA A 196 0.47 11.31 13.84
CA ALA A 196 0.73 11.76 15.20
C ALA A 196 -0.10 10.99 16.23
N VAL A 197 -1.35 10.70 15.92
CA VAL A 197 -2.25 9.88 16.76
C VAL A 197 -1.76 8.44 16.80
N ASP A 198 -1.48 7.84 15.65
CA ASP A 198 -1.10 6.42 15.51
C ASP A 198 0.27 6.13 16.16
N ALA A 199 1.22 7.03 16.02
CA ALA A 199 2.57 6.87 16.56
C ALA A 199 2.71 7.34 18.02
N ALA A 200 1.70 7.95 18.60
CA ALA A 200 1.73 8.56 19.93
C ALA A 200 2.90 9.55 20.11
N VAL A 201 3.17 10.36 19.08
CA VAL A 201 4.26 11.35 19.08
C VAL A 201 3.67 12.75 19.21
N PRO A 202 4.36 13.69 19.89
CA PRO A 202 3.90 15.08 19.98
C PRO A 202 3.63 15.68 18.59
N PRO A 203 2.41 16.14 18.28
CA PRO A 203 2.05 16.65 16.96
C PRO A 203 2.99 17.75 16.48
N ALA A 204 3.37 18.67 17.36
CA ALA A 204 4.23 19.80 17.03
C ALA A 204 5.55 19.38 16.33
N SER A 205 6.17 18.26 16.78
CA SER A 205 7.41 17.76 16.18
C SER A 205 7.21 17.26 14.75
N LEU A 206 6.09 16.54 14.47
CA LEU A 206 5.79 16.02 13.15
C LEU A 206 5.40 17.13 12.18
N PHE A 207 4.55 18.06 12.60
CA PHE A 207 4.16 19.20 11.78
C PHE A 207 5.33 20.13 11.46
N ALA A 208 6.23 20.35 12.44
CA ALA A 208 7.47 21.11 12.20
C ALA A 208 8.37 20.40 11.19
N ALA A 209 8.58 19.09 11.31
CA ALA A 209 9.38 18.30 10.39
C ALA A 209 8.76 18.27 8.98
N TYR A 210 7.45 18.14 8.88
CA TYR A 210 6.72 18.19 7.61
C TYR A 210 6.84 19.58 6.97
N GLY A 211 6.56 20.64 7.74
CA GLY A 211 6.67 22.02 7.26
C GLY A 211 8.08 22.35 6.75
N ALA A 212 9.11 21.91 7.49
CA ALA A 212 10.50 22.07 7.06
C ALA A 212 10.80 21.30 5.76
N ALA A 213 10.28 20.08 5.61
CA ALA A 213 10.51 19.26 4.44
C ALA A 213 9.85 19.83 3.17
N ILE A 214 8.67 20.44 3.27
CA ILE A 214 7.98 21.08 2.13
C ILE A 214 8.32 22.56 1.96
N GLY A 215 9.19 23.13 2.82
CA GLY A 215 9.62 24.54 2.75
C GLY A 215 8.53 25.53 3.18
N ARG A 216 7.54 25.10 3.99
CA ARG A 216 6.44 25.94 4.45
C ARG A 216 6.10 25.67 5.93
N PRO A 217 6.24 26.65 6.83
CA PRO A 217 5.87 26.50 8.23
C PRO A 217 4.38 26.20 8.38
N VAL A 218 4.03 25.37 9.37
CA VAL A 218 2.64 25.03 9.70
C VAL A 218 2.22 25.87 10.92
N ASP A 219 1.20 26.72 10.76
CA ASP A 219 0.67 27.53 11.84
C ASP A 219 0.03 26.66 12.93
N PRO A 220 0.13 27.03 14.22
CA PRO A 220 -0.49 26.29 15.33
C PRO A 220 -2.00 26.04 15.16
N GLU A 221 -2.74 27.00 14.59
CA GLU A 221 -4.18 26.83 14.30
C GLU A 221 -4.44 25.71 13.29
N LEU A 222 -3.56 25.56 12.28
CA LEU A 222 -3.64 24.46 11.31
C LEU A 222 -3.35 23.12 11.96
N VAL A 223 -2.42 23.07 12.91
CA VAL A 223 -2.13 21.86 13.69
C VAL A 223 -3.38 21.42 14.47
N VAL A 224 -3.98 22.33 15.23
CA VAL A 224 -5.20 22.04 16.00
C VAL A 224 -6.32 21.57 15.07
N ALA A 225 -6.60 22.31 14.00
CA ALA A 225 -7.67 21.96 13.06
C ALA A 225 -7.43 20.59 12.37
N ALA A 226 -6.18 20.25 12.05
CA ALA A 226 -5.85 18.96 11.45
C ALA A 226 -6.02 17.81 12.46
N MET A 227 -5.63 18.00 13.71
CA MET A 227 -5.80 17.01 14.77
C MET A 227 -7.27 16.75 15.08
N GLU A 228 -8.11 17.79 15.16
CA GLU A 228 -9.56 17.65 15.34
C GLU A 228 -10.21 16.90 14.18
N ALA A 229 -9.86 17.26 12.94
CA ALA A 229 -10.39 16.61 11.75
C ALA A 229 -9.96 15.13 11.66
N SER A 230 -8.72 14.79 12.05
CA SER A 230 -8.24 13.40 12.05
C SER A 230 -8.96 12.54 13.09
N GLY A 231 -9.24 13.09 14.28
CA GLY A 231 -10.04 12.42 15.32
C GLY A 231 -11.45 12.06 14.84
N SER A 232 -12.06 12.92 14.02
CA SER A 232 -13.36 12.64 13.40
C SER A 232 -13.29 11.55 12.31
N MET A 233 -12.15 11.38 11.65
CA MET A 233 -11.93 10.35 10.63
C MET A 233 -11.62 8.96 11.20
N THR A 234 -11.13 8.90 12.43
CA THR A 234 -10.82 7.66 13.15
C THR A 234 -12.02 7.11 13.95
N GLY A 235 -13.24 7.53 13.62
CA GLY A 235 -14.46 6.93 14.15
C GLY A 235 -14.35 5.40 14.09
N PRO A 236 -14.94 4.62 15.03
CA PRO A 236 -14.61 3.23 15.26
C PRO A 236 -14.72 2.44 13.94
N SER A 237 -13.58 2.12 13.38
CA SER A 237 -13.50 1.01 12.43
C SER A 237 -14.16 -0.14 13.15
N ARG A 238 -15.30 -0.61 12.65
CA ARG A 238 -15.88 -1.86 13.10
C ARG A 238 -14.78 -2.90 12.95
N VAL A 239 -14.05 -3.11 14.03
CA VAL A 239 -13.26 -4.31 14.23
C VAL A 239 -14.29 -5.41 14.05
N GLY A 240 -14.23 -6.08 12.90
CA GLY A 240 -15.07 -7.21 12.61
C GLY A 240 -14.93 -8.17 13.78
N ASP A 241 -16.02 -8.33 14.46
CA ASP A 241 -16.24 -9.32 15.51
C ASP A 241 -15.65 -10.64 14.99
N ARG A 242 -14.49 -11.00 15.51
CA ARG A 242 -13.95 -12.33 15.31
C ARG A 242 -14.86 -13.21 16.11
N GLY A 243 -15.93 -13.68 15.45
CA GLY A 243 -16.80 -14.74 15.96
C GLY A 243 -15.93 -15.91 16.36
N GLY A 244 -15.57 -15.96 17.63
CA GLY A 244 -15.07 -17.14 18.28
C GLY A 244 -16.17 -18.18 18.20
N SER A 245 -16.09 -19.12 17.27
CA SER A 245 -16.81 -20.37 17.29
C SER A 245 -16.38 -21.10 18.56
N ALA A 246 -17.16 -20.90 19.63
CA ALA A 246 -17.15 -21.80 20.75
C ALA A 246 -17.61 -23.15 20.22
N VAL A 247 -16.69 -24.08 20.16
CA VAL A 247 -17.00 -25.50 19.98
C VAL A 247 -17.75 -25.93 21.26
N GLU A 248 -19.06 -26.06 21.16
CA GLU A 248 -19.89 -26.73 22.18
C GLU A 248 -19.49 -28.21 22.21
N GLU A 249 -18.73 -28.60 23.24
CA GLU A 249 -18.56 -29.99 23.64
C GLU A 249 -19.90 -30.49 24.18
N SER A 250 -20.55 -31.33 23.42
CA SER A 250 -21.72 -32.11 23.91
C SER A 250 -21.27 -33.15 24.92
N PRO A 251 -21.84 -33.17 26.13
CA PRO A 251 -21.55 -34.22 27.09
C PRO A 251 -22.21 -35.53 26.66
N GLY A 252 -21.41 -36.61 26.66
CA GLY A 252 -21.81 -37.94 26.31
C GLY A 252 -22.95 -38.47 27.16
N SER A 253 -23.96 -38.96 26.48
CA SER A 253 -25.08 -39.76 27.04
C SER A 253 -24.62 -41.19 27.32
N THR A 254 -24.44 -41.51 28.60
CA THR A 254 -24.35 -42.87 29.10
C THR A 254 -25.75 -43.51 29.09
N GLY A 255 -26.02 -44.32 28.07
CA GLY A 255 -27.22 -45.22 28.04
C GLY A 255 -26.90 -46.56 28.65
N GLN A 256 -27.33 -46.81 29.86
CA GLN A 256 -27.60 -48.17 30.40
C GLN A 256 -28.83 -48.73 29.69
N GLY A 257 -28.76 -49.96 29.23
CA GLY A 257 -29.83 -50.71 28.66
C GLY A 257 -29.66 -52.20 29.01
N SER A 258 -30.37 -52.65 30.01
CA SER A 258 -30.55 -54.06 30.37
C SER A 258 -31.46 -54.74 29.34
N GLY A 259 -31.26 -56.06 29.12
CA GLY A 259 -32.13 -56.93 28.36
C GLY A 259 -31.39 -58.06 27.70
#